data_58e97e6126b80e83daa5e37a8d2a3fff
#
_entry.id   58e97e6126b80e83daa5e37a8d2a3fff
#
_cell.length_a   1.000
_cell.length_b   1.000
_cell.length_c   1.000
_cell.angle_alpha   90.00
_cell.angle_beta   90.00
_cell.angle_gamma   90.00
#
_symmetry.space_group_name_H-M   'P 1'
#
loop_
_entity.id
_entity.type
_entity.pdbx_description
1 polymer ?
#
loop_
_entity_poly.entity_id
_entity_poly.type
_entity_poly.pdbx_seq_one_letter_code
_entity_poly.pdbx_strand_id
1 'polypeptide(L)'
;MFEHIMVPVDLHLTPEVERALNVTADLARHYGAKVTLVSVAGSVFTDAPHSKVDAAPVLQGLAADMTGAGDLSVETKLIFSTDVPAEVDKALSAAVEETGADLVIAGSHIPNWVDYLIGSHAGKLASHSKVSVFVVR
;
A
#
# COMPACT_ATOMS: atom_id res chain seq x y z
N MET A 1 -5.52 4.38 18.45
CA MET A 1 -5.33 2.91 18.38
C MET A 1 -4.29 2.54 17.32
N PHE A 2 -4.47 2.98 16.06
CA PHE A 2 -3.45 2.80 15.04
C PHE A 2 -2.51 4.00 14.97
N GLU A 3 -1.22 3.73 14.84
CA GLU A 3 -0.18 4.77 14.78
C GLU A 3 0.43 4.90 13.39
N HIS A 4 0.42 3.82 12.61
CA HIS A 4 0.99 3.81 11.27
C HIS A 4 0.21 2.93 10.31
N ILE A 5 -0.33 3.53 9.27
CA ILE A 5 -1.12 2.86 8.23
C ILE A 5 -0.26 2.70 6.98
N MET A 6 -0.16 1.47 6.48
CA MET A 6 0.43 1.18 5.17
C MET A 6 -0.66 0.94 4.13
N VAL A 7 -0.52 1.55 2.96
CA VAL A 7 -1.46 1.37 1.86
C VAL A 7 -0.72 0.93 0.61
N PRO A 8 -0.88 -0.33 0.20
CA PRO A 8 -0.41 -0.75 -1.11
C PRO A 8 -1.25 -0.09 -2.21
N VAL A 9 -0.59 0.56 -3.13
CA VAL A 9 -1.23 1.31 -4.20
C VAL A 9 -0.77 0.79 -5.55
N ASP A 10 -1.73 0.44 -6.41
CA ASP A 10 -1.46 0.30 -7.83
C ASP A 10 -1.42 1.70 -8.46
N LEU A 11 -0.45 1.95 -9.33
CA LEU A 11 -0.28 3.24 -10.00
C LEU A 11 -1.35 3.51 -11.06
N HIS A 12 -2.20 2.53 -11.36
CA HIS A 12 -3.43 2.75 -12.09
C HIS A 12 -4.53 3.21 -11.14
N LEU A 13 -4.89 4.48 -11.24
CA LEU A 13 -5.96 5.05 -10.44
C LEU A 13 -7.32 4.51 -10.91
N THR A 14 -7.83 3.56 -10.17
CA THR A 14 -9.20 3.05 -10.33
C THR A 14 -10.09 3.61 -9.23
N PRO A 15 -11.42 3.56 -9.38
CA PRO A 15 -12.36 3.96 -8.32
C PRO A 15 -12.13 3.22 -7.00
N GLU A 16 -11.65 1.99 -7.05
CA GLU A 16 -11.32 1.17 -5.88
C GLU A 16 -10.11 1.73 -5.14
N VAL A 17 -9.08 2.16 -5.86
CA VAL A 17 -7.90 2.83 -5.27
C VAL A 17 -8.32 4.12 -4.59
N GLU A 18 -9.11 4.95 -5.26
CA GLU A 18 -9.60 6.20 -4.69
C GLU A 18 -10.41 5.96 -3.41
N ARG A 19 -11.25 4.94 -3.40
CA ARG A 19 -12.00 4.54 -2.21
C ARG A 19 -11.08 4.14 -1.05
N ALA A 20 -10.07 3.33 -1.32
CA ALA A 20 -9.10 2.92 -0.31
C ALA A 20 -8.32 4.12 0.25
N LEU A 21 -7.92 5.06 -0.60
CA LEU A 21 -7.25 6.28 -0.17
C LEU A 21 -8.14 7.18 0.68
N ASN A 22 -9.42 7.33 0.33
CA ASN A 22 -10.38 8.10 1.13
C ASN A 22 -10.61 7.47 2.50
N VAL A 23 -10.83 6.17 2.58
CA VAL A 23 -10.94 5.44 3.85
C VAL A 23 -9.68 5.59 4.69
N THR A 24 -8.52 5.52 4.04
CA THR A 24 -7.23 5.72 4.72
C THR A 24 -7.13 7.11 5.32
N ALA A 25 -7.49 8.14 4.57
CA ALA A 25 -7.45 9.51 5.06
C ALA A 25 -8.36 9.73 6.27
N ASP A 26 -9.56 9.17 6.23
CA ASP A 26 -10.52 9.26 7.33
C ASP A 26 -10.00 8.56 8.60
N LEU A 27 -9.48 7.35 8.47
CA LEU A 27 -8.92 6.61 9.60
C LEU A 27 -7.65 7.25 10.13
N ALA A 28 -6.78 7.74 9.27
CA ALA A 28 -5.56 8.43 9.67
C ALA A 28 -5.86 9.71 10.46
N ARG A 29 -6.84 10.49 10.04
CA ARG A 29 -7.30 11.65 10.80
C ARG A 29 -7.89 11.26 12.15
N HIS A 30 -8.72 10.22 12.15
CA HIS A 30 -9.37 9.76 13.39
C HIS A 30 -8.38 9.32 14.45
N TYR A 31 -7.33 8.59 14.06
CA TYR A 31 -6.33 8.06 14.99
C TYR A 31 -5.09 8.93 15.16
N GLY A 32 -4.92 9.96 14.35
CA GLY A 32 -3.66 10.71 14.29
C GLY A 32 -2.50 9.87 13.75
N ALA A 33 -2.80 8.91 12.87
CA ALA A 33 -1.84 7.98 12.33
C ALA A 33 -1.08 8.58 11.14
N LYS A 34 0.19 8.23 10.99
CA LYS A 34 0.92 8.49 9.76
C LYS A 34 0.58 7.45 8.70
N VAL A 35 0.73 7.81 7.44
CA VAL A 35 0.42 6.96 6.29
C VAL A 35 1.67 6.74 5.45
N THR A 36 1.90 5.51 5.01
CA THR A 36 2.89 5.19 3.98
C THR A 36 2.20 4.54 2.79
N LEU A 37 2.26 5.22 1.65
CA LEU A 37 1.83 4.65 0.37
C LEU A 37 2.96 3.81 -0.21
N VAL A 38 2.69 2.55 -0.50
CA VAL A 38 3.68 1.61 -1.03
C VAL A 38 3.26 1.13 -2.40
N SER A 39 4.16 1.23 -3.37
CA SER A 39 3.96 0.64 -4.70
C SER A 39 5.13 -0.24 -5.09
N VAL A 40 4.85 -1.31 -5.81
CA VAL A 40 5.87 -2.19 -6.38
C VAL A 40 5.90 -1.99 -7.89
N ALA A 41 7.03 -1.53 -8.40
CA ALA A 41 7.26 -1.34 -9.82
C ALA A 41 8.18 -2.42 -10.37
N GLY A 42 7.85 -2.96 -11.56
CA GLY A 42 8.65 -3.97 -12.24
C GLY A 42 9.54 -3.38 -13.32
N SER A 43 10.65 -4.06 -13.58
CA SER A 43 11.56 -3.73 -14.68
C SER A 43 11.07 -4.23 -16.05
N VAL A 44 10.04 -5.05 -16.10
CA VAL A 44 9.63 -5.85 -17.28
C VAL A 44 8.20 -5.54 -17.70
N PHE A 45 7.79 -4.34 -17.64
CA PHE A 45 6.47 -4.01 -18.16
C PHE A 45 6.53 -2.90 -19.15
N THR A 46 6.60 -3.25 -20.12
CA THR A 46 6.26 -3.86 -21.32
C THR A 46 5.25 -3.10 -22.16
N ASP A 47 4.09 -2.84 -21.88
CA ASP A 47 3.14 -2.16 -22.76
C ASP A 47 2.54 -0.88 -22.18
N ALA A 48 2.91 -0.52 -20.98
CA ALA A 48 2.60 0.78 -20.44
C ALA A 48 3.83 1.69 -20.54
N PRO A 49 3.66 2.94 -21.01
CA PRO A 49 4.76 3.88 -21.19
C PRO A 49 5.39 4.36 -19.87
N HIS A 50 5.26 3.61 -18.81
CA HIS A 50 5.68 4.00 -17.47
C HIS A 50 6.99 3.32 -17.11
N SER A 51 8.08 3.97 -17.50
CA SER A 51 9.41 3.64 -17.03
C SER A 51 9.50 3.84 -15.51
N LYS A 52 10.52 3.25 -14.88
CA LYS A 52 10.86 3.48 -13.45
C LYS A 52 10.85 4.96 -13.05
N VAL A 53 11.09 5.84 -14.01
CA VAL A 53 11.17 7.30 -13.81
C VAL A 53 9.80 7.91 -13.55
N ASP A 54 8.72 7.31 -14.04
CA ASP A 54 7.37 7.87 -13.98
C ASP A 54 6.58 7.40 -12.74
N ALA A 55 6.96 6.29 -12.13
CA ALA A 55 6.27 5.71 -10.98
C ALA A 55 6.40 6.58 -9.72
N ALA A 56 7.60 7.07 -9.42
CA ALA A 56 7.84 7.88 -8.24
C ALA A 56 7.05 9.20 -8.24
N PRO A 57 7.00 10.00 -9.34
CA PRO A 57 6.19 11.20 -9.39
C PRO A 57 4.69 10.94 -9.20
N VAL A 58 4.15 9.85 -9.75
CA VAL A 58 2.75 9.49 -9.58
C VAL A 58 2.44 9.18 -8.12
N LEU A 59 3.26 8.38 -7.48
CA LEU A 59 3.09 8.02 -6.07
C LEU A 59 3.23 9.24 -5.15
N GLN A 60 4.19 10.12 -5.42
CA GLN A 60 4.36 11.38 -4.69
C GLN A 60 3.18 12.32 -4.90
N GLY A 61 2.61 12.36 -6.10
CA GLY A 61 1.40 13.13 -6.40
C GLY A 61 0.20 12.65 -5.58
N LEU A 62 0.01 11.35 -5.45
CA LEU A 62 -1.04 10.79 -4.59
C LEU A 62 -0.84 11.17 -3.11
N ALA A 63 0.38 11.10 -2.62
CA ALA A 63 0.70 11.51 -1.27
C ALA A 63 0.44 13.00 -1.04
N ALA A 64 0.80 13.85 -2.00
CA ALA A 64 0.54 15.28 -1.94
C ALA A 64 -0.96 15.60 -1.92
N ASP A 65 -1.76 14.90 -2.73
CA ASP A 65 -3.21 15.06 -2.76
C ASP A 65 -3.85 14.66 -1.42
N MET A 66 -3.38 13.59 -0.80
CA MET A 66 -3.84 13.18 0.53
C MET A 66 -3.45 14.16 1.62
N THR A 67 -2.28 14.74 1.52
CA THR A 67 -1.75 15.72 2.48
C THR A 67 -2.43 17.09 2.35
N GLY A 68 -3.10 17.39 1.25
CA GLY A 68 -3.55 18.68 0.75
C GLY A 68 -3.99 19.74 1.76
N ALA A 69 -4.64 19.37 2.86
CA ALA A 69 -5.00 20.27 3.95
C ALA A 69 -3.91 20.40 5.04
N GLY A 70 -2.79 19.69 4.93
CA GLY A 70 -1.69 19.71 5.89
C GLY A 70 -1.96 18.99 7.21
N ASP A 71 -3.04 18.23 7.29
CA ASP A 71 -3.49 17.53 8.50
C ASP A 71 -3.03 16.07 8.57
N LEU A 72 -2.45 15.54 7.50
CA LEU A 72 -1.96 14.17 7.42
C LEU A 72 -0.46 14.13 7.15
N SER A 73 0.22 13.21 7.81
CA SER A 73 1.61 12.85 7.49
C SER A 73 1.60 11.66 6.54
N VAL A 74 1.95 11.91 5.28
CA VAL A 74 1.96 10.88 4.23
C VAL A 74 3.36 10.74 3.64
N GLU A 75 3.90 9.54 3.71
CA GLU A 75 5.17 9.15 3.13
C GLU A 75 4.95 8.19 1.95
N THR A 76 5.93 8.06 1.09
CA THR A 76 5.91 7.13 -0.04
C THR A 76 7.07 6.16 0.03
N LYS A 77 6.82 4.92 -0.41
CA LYS A 77 7.85 3.89 -0.57
C LYS A 77 7.65 3.20 -1.90
N LEU A 78 8.62 3.32 -2.79
CA LEU A 78 8.62 2.65 -4.08
C LEU A 78 9.62 1.49 -4.03
N ILE A 79 9.13 0.29 -4.32
CA ILE A 79 9.93 -0.93 -4.34
C ILE A 79 10.08 -1.37 -5.79
N PHE A 80 11.31 -1.70 -6.18
CA PHE A 80 11.58 -2.24 -7.50
C PHE A 80 11.81 -3.75 -7.41
N SER A 81 11.10 -4.51 -8.25
CA SER A 81 11.26 -5.95 -8.36
C SER A 81 11.47 -6.33 -9.83
N THR A 82 12.35 -7.30 -10.07
CA THR A 82 12.61 -7.84 -11.41
C THR A 82 11.58 -8.88 -11.83
N ASP A 83 10.91 -9.51 -10.88
CA ASP A 83 9.88 -10.53 -11.11
C ASP A 83 8.61 -10.19 -10.30
N VAL A 84 7.85 -9.22 -10.81
CA VAL A 84 6.72 -8.63 -10.09
C VAL A 84 5.65 -9.63 -9.67
N PRO A 85 5.17 -10.58 -10.53
CA PRO A 85 4.08 -11.46 -10.10
C PRO A 85 4.43 -12.39 -8.94
N ALA A 86 5.68 -12.85 -8.85
CA ALA A 86 6.12 -13.77 -7.81
C ALA A 86 6.61 -13.08 -6.54
N GLU A 87 7.08 -11.84 -6.64
CA GLU A 87 7.77 -11.14 -5.55
C GLU A 87 6.94 -10.04 -4.89
N VAL A 88 5.79 -9.65 -5.46
CA VAL A 88 4.93 -8.59 -4.90
C VAL A 88 4.52 -8.92 -3.47
N ASP A 89 4.09 -10.14 -3.22
CA ASP A 89 3.64 -10.56 -1.90
C ASP A 89 4.75 -10.46 -0.85
N LYS A 90 5.96 -10.90 -1.22
CA LYS A 90 7.14 -10.80 -0.35
C LYS A 90 7.57 -9.35 -0.14
N ALA A 91 7.54 -8.55 -1.20
CA ALA A 91 7.91 -7.14 -1.14
C ALA A 91 6.96 -6.34 -0.24
N LEU A 92 5.67 -6.58 -0.35
CA LEU A 92 4.67 -5.91 0.48
C LEU A 92 4.74 -6.38 1.94
N SER A 93 4.95 -7.68 2.18
CA SER A 93 5.15 -8.20 3.53
C SER A 93 6.40 -7.62 4.19
N ALA A 94 7.50 -7.54 3.47
CA ALA A 94 8.72 -6.88 3.95
C ALA A 94 8.50 -5.39 4.23
N ALA A 95 7.72 -4.71 3.40
CA ALA A 95 7.39 -3.30 3.60
C ALA A 95 6.57 -3.07 4.87
N VAL A 96 5.65 -3.98 5.22
CA VAL A 96 4.93 -3.92 6.50
C VAL A 96 5.90 -3.94 7.68
N GLU A 97 6.86 -4.85 7.66
CA GLU A 97 7.86 -4.96 8.72
C GLU A 97 8.80 -3.75 8.77
N GLU A 98 9.29 -3.32 7.62
CA GLU A 98 10.22 -2.18 7.50
C GLU A 98 9.58 -0.85 7.90
N THR A 99 8.32 -0.64 7.57
CA THR A 99 7.59 0.58 7.94
C THR A 99 7.15 0.58 9.40
N GLY A 100 7.03 -0.60 10.01
CA GLY A 100 6.44 -0.74 11.33
C GLY A 100 4.95 -0.44 11.36
N ALA A 101 4.25 -0.63 10.25
CA ALA A 101 2.82 -0.41 10.16
C ALA A 101 2.05 -1.38 11.05
N ASP A 102 1.03 -0.88 11.71
CA ASP A 102 0.12 -1.65 12.57
C ASP A 102 -1.27 -1.85 11.93
N LEU A 103 -1.54 -1.14 10.85
CA LEU A 103 -2.72 -1.32 10.00
C LEU A 103 -2.32 -1.29 8.53
N VAL A 104 -2.86 -2.22 7.77
CA VAL A 104 -2.79 -2.21 6.30
C VAL A 104 -4.20 -1.99 5.76
N ILE A 105 -4.34 -1.02 4.85
CA ILE A 105 -5.59 -0.79 4.13
C ILE A 105 -5.37 -1.14 2.66
N ALA A 106 -6.05 -2.15 2.17
CA ALA A 106 -5.90 -2.64 0.81
C ALA A 106 -7.20 -2.52 0.01
N GLY A 107 -7.10 -2.06 -1.23
CA GLY A 107 -8.20 -2.14 -2.17
C GLY A 107 -8.39 -3.56 -2.70
N SER A 108 -9.61 -3.90 -3.06
CA SER A 108 -9.97 -5.26 -3.51
C SER A 108 -9.34 -5.68 -4.84
N HIS A 109 -8.75 -4.74 -5.57
CA HIS A 109 -8.08 -5.01 -6.85
C HIS A 109 -6.64 -5.54 -6.71
N ILE A 110 -6.16 -5.74 -5.48
CA ILE A 110 -4.88 -6.41 -5.19
C ILE A 110 -5.19 -7.79 -4.59
N PRO A 111 -5.80 -8.71 -5.38
CA PRO A 111 -6.40 -9.93 -4.84
C PRO A 111 -5.36 -10.90 -4.24
N ASN A 112 -4.26 -11.12 -4.92
CA ASN A 112 -3.28 -12.12 -4.52
C ASN A 112 -2.60 -11.77 -3.20
N TRP A 113 -2.35 -10.51 -2.97
CA TRP A 113 -1.69 -10.08 -1.74
C TRP A 113 -2.64 -10.14 -0.53
N VAL A 114 -3.90 -9.72 -0.73
CA VAL A 114 -4.93 -9.85 0.32
C VAL A 114 -5.14 -11.32 0.65
N ASP A 115 -5.21 -12.20 -0.34
CA ASP A 115 -5.33 -13.63 -0.15
C ASP A 115 -4.11 -14.21 0.56
N TYR A 116 -2.91 -13.71 0.30
CA TYR A 116 -1.70 -14.09 1.00
C TYR A 116 -1.71 -13.68 2.48
N LEU A 117 -2.22 -12.48 2.78
CA LEU A 117 -2.36 -12.00 4.16
C LEU A 117 -3.51 -12.68 4.92
N ILE A 118 -4.59 -13.05 4.21
CA ILE A 118 -5.82 -13.60 4.81
C ILE A 118 -5.94 -15.12 4.58
N GLY A 119 -5.19 -15.67 3.63
CA GLY A 119 -5.23 -17.08 3.25
C GLY A 119 -4.52 -18.04 4.23
N SER A 120 -4.24 -19.26 3.81
CA SER A 120 -3.66 -20.32 4.64
C SER A 120 -2.27 -20.00 5.23
N HIS A 121 -1.57 -19.01 4.67
CA HIS A 121 -0.35 -18.43 5.23
C HIS A 121 -0.64 -17.37 6.29
N ALA A 122 -1.87 -16.86 6.35
CA ALA A 122 -2.31 -15.91 7.37
C ALA A 122 -2.28 -16.50 8.78
N GLY A 123 -2.43 -17.79 8.92
CA GLY A 123 -2.24 -18.47 10.20
C GLY A 123 -0.85 -18.22 10.78
N LYS A 124 0.19 -18.19 9.95
CA LYS A 124 1.56 -17.87 10.37
C LYS A 124 1.83 -16.37 10.50
N LEU A 125 1.27 -15.55 9.61
CA LEU A 125 1.41 -14.09 9.68
C LEU A 125 0.53 -13.48 10.77
N ALA A 126 -0.71 -13.93 10.91
CA ALA A 126 -1.60 -13.46 11.97
C ALA A 126 -1.12 -13.85 13.37
N SER A 127 -0.40 -14.99 13.50
CA SER A 127 0.21 -15.37 14.78
C SER A 127 1.55 -14.69 15.06
N HIS A 128 2.18 -14.08 14.05
CA HIS A 128 3.51 -13.48 14.16
C HIS A 128 3.55 -11.99 13.80
N SER A 129 2.57 -11.45 13.07
CA SER A 129 2.47 -10.02 12.81
C SER A 129 1.34 -9.38 13.62
N LYS A 130 1.66 -8.27 14.25
CA LYS A 130 0.68 -7.43 14.98
C LYS A 130 -0.07 -6.48 14.03
N VAL A 131 -0.24 -6.88 12.77
CA VAL A 131 -0.83 -6.03 11.74
C VAL A 131 -2.30 -6.38 11.54
N SER A 132 -3.14 -5.38 11.64
CA SER A 132 -4.53 -5.46 11.22
C SER A 132 -4.65 -5.17 9.72
N VAL A 133 -5.60 -5.82 9.05
CA VAL A 133 -5.85 -5.62 7.62
C VAL A 133 -7.30 -5.20 7.40
N PHE A 134 -7.46 -4.09 6.71
CA PHE A 134 -8.76 -3.58 6.28
C PHE A 134 -8.84 -3.67 4.75
N VAL A 135 -9.79 -4.44 4.24
CA VAL A 135 -10.02 -4.58 2.80
C VAL A 135 -11.18 -3.69 2.38
N VAL A 136 -10.92 -2.76 1.48
CA VAL A 136 -11.91 -1.85 0.90
C VAL A 136 -12.40 -2.40 -0.43
N ARG A 137 -13.69 -2.63 -0.54
CA ARG A 137 -14.34 -3.12 -1.75
C ARG A 137 -15.08 -2.02 -2.51
#